data_709daf2efee578e9f49cbfa71347bcba
#
_entry.id   709daf2efee578e9f49cbfa71347bcba
#
_cell.length_a   1.000
_cell.length_b   1.000
_cell.length_c   1.000
_cell.angle_alpha   90.00
_cell.angle_beta   90.00
_cell.angle_gamma   90.00
#
_symmetry.space_group_name_H-M   'P 1'
#
loop_
_entity.id
_entity.type
_entity.pdbx_description
1 polymer ?
#
loop_
_entity_poly.entity_id
_entity_poly.type
_entity_poly.pdbx_seq_one_letter_code
_entity_poly.pdbx_strand_id
1 'polypeptide(L)'
;DYLYSNSDYKATENTVPVHCNNWYGYTKLLSDGLVQLMANNYLLCRCTHKEYPFLYDNAWVDQIGNFDYVDKIAELIIKMINKDLCGLYNVGTDVKTMYELSLRSKSVGKSFAPIHVPKNQSMDITKMTKSINDDKDE
;
A
#
# COMPACT_ATOMS: atom_id res chain seq x y z
N ASP A 1 -2.52 2.42 1.81
CA ASP A 1 -1.98 3.66 1.28
C ASP A 1 -2.64 4.87 1.92
N TYR A 2 -1.90 5.96 2.10
CA TYR A 2 -2.39 7.19 2.73
C TYR A 2 -3.50 7.90 1.93
N LEU A 3 -3.67 7.56 0.67
CA LEU A 3 -4.80 8.03 -0.14
C LEU A 3 -6.15 7.53 0.40
N TYR A 4 -6.16 6.40 1.08
CA TYR A 4 -7.36 5.77 1.65
C TYR A 4 -7.53 6.05 3.14
N SER A 5 -7.23 7.27 3.56
CA SER A 5 -7.22 7.66 4.97
C SER A 5 -8.49 7.28 5.72
N ASN A 6 -8.35 6.50 6.80
CA ASN A 6 -9.40 6.19 7.76
C ASN A 6 -10.72 5.68 7.17
N SER A 7 -10.67 4.91 6.08
CA SER A 7 -11.86 4.23 5.60
C SER A 7 -12.21 3.04 6.50
N ASP A 8 -13.48 2.89 6.85
CA ASP A 8 -13.99 1.79 7.67
C ASP A 8 -14.09 0.47 6.88
N TYR A 9 -13.80 0.51 5.61
CA TYR A 9 -13.84 -0.62 4.68
C TYR A 9 -12.56 -0.69 3.84
N LYS A 10 -12.28 -1.85 3.29
CA LYS A 10 -11.15 -2.04 2.37
C LYS A 10 -11.39 -1.26 1.08
N ALA A 11 -10.58 -0.23 0.83
CA ALA A 11 -10.67 0.58 -0.37
C ALA A 11 -10.22 -0.21 -1.60
N THR A 12 -11.00 -0.12 -2.67
CA THR A 12 -10.66 -0.63 -4.01
C THR A 12 -9.98 0.45 -4.85
N GLU A 13 -9.46 0.08 -6.01
CA GLU A 13 -8.86 1.02 -6.97
C GLU A 13 -9.86 2.09 -7.45
N ASN A 14 -11.16 1.78 -7.44
CA ASN A 14 -12.23 2.69 -7.82
C ASN A 14 -12.71 3.59 -6.68
N THR A 15 -12.21 3.38 -5.45
CA THR A 15 -12.56 4.23 -4.31
C THR A 15 -11.90 5.59 -4.46
N VAL A 16 -12.71 6.64 -4.48
CA VAL A 16 -12.20 8.01 -4.47
C VAL A 16 -11.73 8.33 -3.05
N PRO A 17 -10.51 8.78 -2.84
CA PRO A 17 -10.02 9.19 -1.52
C PRO A 17 -10.88 10.33 -0.98
N VAL A 18 -11.46 10.13 0.21
CA VAL A 18 -12.45 11.07 0.76
C VAL A 18 -11.78 12.34 1.28
N HIS A 19 -10.59 12.23 1.81
CA HIS A 19 -9.75 13.39 2.12
C HIS A 19 -8.30 12.98 2.34
N CYS A 20 -7.41 13.92 2.03
CA CYS A 20 -6.01 13.86 2.39
C CYS A 20 -5.77 14.90 3.48
N ASN A 21 -5.41 14.49 4.67
CA ASN A 21 -5.23 15.37 5.82
C ASN A 21 -3.79 15.88 6.01
N ASN A 22 -2.94 15.67 5.01
CA ASN A 22 -1.58 16.20 4.99
C ASN A 22 -1.08 16.41 3.54
N TRP A 23 -0.05 17.23 3.40
CA TRP A 23 0.54 17.59 2.10
C TRP A 23 1.10 16.37 1.36
N TYR A 24 1.65 15.39 2.08
CA TYR A 24 2.15 14.17 1.47
C TYR A 24 1.03 13.42 0.72
N GLY A 25 -0.11 13.18 1.37
CA GLY A 25 -1.27 12.55 0.74
C GLY A 25 -1.76 13.33 -0.48
N TYR A 26 -1.84 14.67 -0.39
CA TYR A 26 -2.23 15.53 -1.51
C TYR A 26 -1.28 15.40 -2.70
N THR A 27 0.04 15.43 -2.48
CA THR A 27 1.01 15.31 -3.59
C THR A 27 0.93 13.94 -4.25
N LYS A 28 0.68 12.87 -3.49
CA LYS A 28 0.48 11.53 -4.03
C LYS A 28 -0.81 11.42 -4.85
N LEU A 29 -1.90 12.01 -4.37
CA LEU A 29 -3.19 12.05 -5.09
C LEU A 29 -3.05 12.82 -6.40
N LEU A 30 -2.39 13.97 -6.41
CA LEU A 30 -2.15 14.76 -7.62
C LEU A 30 -1.28 13.99 -8.62
N SER A 31 -0.22 13.33 -8.17
CA SER A 31 0.65 12.51 -9.03
C SER A 31 -0.10 11.34 -9.65
N ASP A 32 -0.93 10.65 -8.85
CA ASP A 32 -1.81 9.56 -9.29
C ASP A 32 -2.76 10.05 -10.41
N GLY A 33 -3.46 11.16 -10.17
CA GLY A 33 -4.36 11.77 -11.16
C GLY A 33 -3.64 12.20 -12.44
N LEU A 34 -2.46 12.80 -12.35
CA LEU A 34 -1.67 13.21 -13.52
C LEU A 34 -1.22 12.02 -14.37
N VAL A 35 -0.76 10.94 -13.74
CA VAL A 35 -0.38 9.72 -14.47
C VAL A 35 -1.58 9.15 -15.23
N GLN A 36 -2.73 9.03 -14.58
CA GLN A 36 -3.95 8.50 -15.21
C GLN A 36 -4.46 9.39 -16.34
N LEU A 37 -4.27 10.70 -16.24
CA LEU A 37 -4.72 11.66 -17.26
C LEU A 37 -3.76 11.72 -18.46
N MET A 38 -2.46 11.66 -18.23
CA MET A 38 -1.44 12.01 -19.24
C MET A 38 -0.77 10.80 -19.88
N ALA A 39 -0.74 9.63 -19.21
CA ALA A 39 -0.06 8.46 -19.72
C ALA A 39 -1.02 7.50 -20.43
N ASN A 40 -0.66 7.10 -21.67
CA ASN A 40 -1.44 6.12 -22.42
C ASN A 40 -1.23 4.69 -21.95
N ASN A 41 -0.04 4.40 -21.42
CA ASN A 41 0.33 3.10 -20.86
C ASN A 41 1.09 3.31 -19.55
N TYR A 42 0.59 2.73 -18.46
CA TYR A 42 1.20 2.89 -17.13
C TYR A 42 0.85 1.70 -16.23
N LEU A 43 1.72 1.44 -15.27
CA LEU A 43 1.44 0.62 -14.11
C LEU A 43 1.58 1.50 -12.87
N LEU A 44 0.46 1.88 -12.28
CA LEU A 44 0.40 2.71 -11.09
C LEU A 44 0.08 1.83 -9.87
N CYS A 45 1.03 1.77 -8.93
CA CYS A 45 0.93 0.93 -7.75
C CYS A 45 0.68 1.78 -6.51
N ARG A 46 -0.51 1.66 -5.89
CA ARG A 46 -0.78 2.21 -4.56
C ARG A 46 -0.30 1.23 -3.52
N CYS A 47 0.78 1.55 -2.84
CA CYS A 47 1.40 0.69 -1.83
C CYS A 47 2.02 1.48 -0.69
N THR A 48 2.35 0.80 0.39
CA THR A 48 3.16 1.32 1.49
C THR A 48 4.20 0.27 1.87
N HIS A 49 5.44 0.68 2.02
CA HIS A 49 6.54 -0.23 2.39
C HIS A 49 7.39 0.35 3.52
N LYS A 50 8.16 -0.54 4.14
CA LYS A 50 9.18 -0.23 5.13
C LYS A 50 10.51 -0.87 4.74
N GLU A 51 11.61 -0.31 5.21
CA GLU A 51 12.94 -0.91 5.04
C GLU A 51 13.10 -2.16 5.91
N TYR A 52 13.86 -3.12 5.42
CA TYR A 52 14.24 -4.33 6.14
C TYR A 52 15.70 -4.24 6.60
N PRO A 53 16.02 -4.54 7.89
CA PRO A 53 15.09 -4.76 9.00
C PRO A 53 14.34 -3.48 9.39
N PHE A 54 13.28 -3.62 10.19
CA PHE A 54 12.52 -2.46 10.69
C PHE A 54 13.43 -1.49 11.45
N LEU A 55 13.46 -0.22 11.05
CA LEU A 55 14.48 0.73 11.50
C LEU A 55 14.22 1.33 12.90
N TYR A 56 12.95 1.44 13.28
CA TYR A 56 12.57 2.16 14.50
C TYR A 56 12.57 1.26 15.73
N ASP A 57 12.77 1.87 16.93
CA ASP A 57 12.76 1.16 18.20
C ASP A 57 11.34 0.91 18.74
N ASN A 58 10.34 1.61 18.22
CA ASN A 58 8.93 1.44 18.53
C ASN A 58 8.10 1.33 17.26
N ALA A 59 7.00 0.59 17.34
CA ALA A 59 6.06 0.46 16.23
C ALA A 59 4.61 0.65 16.70
N TRP A 60 3.78 1.17 15.82
CA TRP A 60 2.39 1.51 16.11
C TRP A 60 1.51 0.27 16.16
N VAL A 61 0.77 0.13 17.27
CA VAL A 61 -0.16 -0.97 17.49
C VAL A 61 -1.56 -0.69 16.92
N ASP A 62 -1.85 0.57 16.60
CA ASP A 62 -3.15 1.07 16.17
C ASP A 62 -3.20 1.55 14.72
N GLN A 63 -2.13 1.33 13.95
CA GLN A 63 -2.15 1.53 12.50
C GLN A 63 -2.19 0.19 11.78
N ILE A 64 -3.22 -0.03 10.97
CA ILE A 64 -3.40 -1.24 10.16
C ILE A 64 -3.31 -0.93 8.65
N GLY A 65 -2.82 -1.88 7.89
CA GLY A 65 -2.72 -1.78 6.44
C GLY A 65 -2.12 -3.01 5.78
N ASN A 66 -2.04 -2.99 4.44
CA ASN A 66 -1.45 -4.04 3.61
C ASN A 66 0.04 -3.79 3.33
N PHE A 67 0.70 -3.05 4.21
CA PHE A 67 2.13 -2.75 4.06
C PHE A 67 3.01 -3.96 4.33
N ASP A 68 4.20 -3.96 3.73
CA ASP A 68 5.25 -4.95 4.00
C ASP A 68 6.63 -4.32 3.83
N TYR A 69 7.68 -5.12 3.95
CA TYR A 69 9.03 -4.69 3.66
C TYR A 69 9.22 -4.41 2.16
N VAL A 70 10.15 -3.52 1.85
CA VAL A 70 10.39 -3.04 0.48
C VAL A 70 10.70 -4.18 -0.50
N ASP A 71 11.45 -5.19 -0.07
CA ASP A 71 11.78 -6.37 -0.87
C ASP A 71 10.52 -7.16 -1.26
N LYS A 72 9.58 -7.34 -0.34
CA LYS A 72 8.32 -8.05 -0.59
C LYS A 72 7.41 -7.27 -1.54
N ILE A 73 7.29 -5.97 -1.36
CA ILE A 73 6.53 -5.12 -2.28
C ILE A 73 7.18 -5.10 -3.67
N ALA A 74 8.52 -5.02 -3.74
CA ALA A 74 9.25 -5.07 -5.01
C ALA A 74 9.04 -6.40 -5.76
N GLU A 75 9.07 -7.54 -5.06
CA GLU A 75 8.78 -8.86 -5.66
C GLU A 75 7.39 -8.89 -6.33
N LEU A 76 6.37 -8.31 -5.69
CA LEU A 76 5.02 -8.22 -6.26
C LEU A 76 5.00 -7.34 -7.51
N ILE A 77 5.63 -6.17 -7.45
CA ILE A 77 5.69 -5.23 -8.59
C ILE A 77 6.44 -5.85 -9.77
N ILE A 78 7.56 -6.54 -9.51
CA ILE A 78 8.32 -7.24 -10.56
C ILE A 78 7.46 -8.32 -11.25
N LYS A 79 6.68 -9.10 -10.48
CA LYS A 79 5.73 -10.07 -11.06
C LYS A 79 4.69 -9.40 -11.96
N MET A 80 4.18 -8.23 -11.55
CA MET A 80 3.22 -7.47 -12.34
C MET A 80 3.85 -6.95 -13.64
N ILE A 81 5.08 -6.44 -13.58
CA ILE A 81 5.83 -5.97 -14.77
C ILE A 81 6.08 -7.14 -15.73
N ASN A 82 6.50 -8.29 -15.23
CA ASN A 82 6.78 -9.48 -16.06
C ASN A 82 5.52 -10.06 -16.74
N LYS A 83 4.34 -9.72 -16.24
CA LYS A 83 3.05 -10.06 -16.84
C LYS A 83 2.47 -8.94 -17.72
N ASP A 84 3.23 -7.89 -17.98
CA ASP A 84 2.81 -6.71 -18.77
C ASP A 84 1.50 -6.10 -18.26
N LEU A 85 1.29 -6.08 -16.92
CA LEU A 85 0.07 -5.51 -16.35
C LEU A 85 0.08 -3.99 -16.49
N CYS A 86 -1.08 -3.45 -16.86
CA CYS A 86 -1.30 -2.02 -17.06
C CYS A 86 -2.46 -1.52 -16.22
N GLY A 87 -2.43 -0.24 -15.86
CA GLY A 87 -3.47 0.45 -15.11
C GLY A 87 -3.14 0.63 -13.63
N LEU A 88 -4.16 0.87 -12.84
CA LEU A 88 -4.07 1.16 -11.41
C LEU A 88 -4.29 -0.11 -10.58
N TYR A 89 -3.42 -0.34 -9.61
CA TYR A 89 -3.47 -1.48 -8.69
C TYR A 89 -3.16 -1.07 -7.25
N ASN A 90 -3.94 -1.62 -6.31
CA ASN A 90 -3.54 -1.70 -4.91
C ASN A 90 -2.56 -2.86 -4.74
N VAL A 91 -1.36 -2.56 -4.22
CA VAL A 91 -0.27 -3.53 -4.07
C VAL A 91 0.11 -3.66 -2.60
N GLY A 92 0.07 -4.87 -2.09
CA GLY A 92 0.38 -5.15 -0.70
C GLY A 92 0.24 -6.62 -0.35
N THR A 93 0.40 -6.93 0.93
CA THR A 93 0.26 -8.27 1.49
C THR A 93 -0.95 -8.35 2.43
N ASP A 94 -0.98 -9.28 3.37
CA ASP A 94 -2.01 -9.40 4.39
C ASP A 94 -2.15 -8.11 5.23
N VAL A 95 -3.36 -7.85 5.70
CA VAL A 95 -3.62 -6.73 6.63
C VAL A 95 -2.99 -7.04 7.98
N LYS A 96 -2.19 -6.11 8.49
CA LYS A 96 -1.49 -6.22 9.77
C LYS A 96 -1.29 -4.84 10.41
N THR A 97 -0.96 -4.82 11.68
CA THR A 97 -0.47 -3.61 12.35
C THR A 97 1.00 -3.34 12.01
N MET A 98 1.43 -2.09 12.16
CA MET A 98 2.85 -1.76 12.01
C MET A 98 3.72 -2.51 13.04
N TYR A 99 3.18 -2.75 14.23
CA TYR A 99 3.83 -3.55 15.25
C TYR A 99 4.02 -5.01 14.83
N GLU A 100 2.98 -5.66 14.27
CA GLU A 100 3.10 -7.03 13.74
C GLU A 100 4.11 -7.14 12.60
N LEU A 101 4.17 -6.14 11.70
CA LEU A 101 5.21 -6.09 10.68
C LEU A 101 6.62 -6.04 11.31
N SER A 102 6.83 -5.16 12.29
CA SER A 102 8.14 -5.01 12.93
C SER A 102 8.66 -6.31 13.55
N LEU A 103 7.79 -7.09 14.18
CA LEU A 103 8.14 -8.38 14.80
C LEU A 103 8.65 -9.43 13.79
N ARG A 104 8.40 -9.24 12.48
CA ARG A 104 8.96 -10.13 11.43
C ARG A 104 10.48 -9.95 11.23
N SER A 105 11.07 -8.88 11.77
CA SER A 105 12.51 -8.60 11.62
C SER A 105 13.25 -8.33 12.91
N LYS A 106 12.62 -7.67 13.90
CA LYS A 106 13.22 -7.44 15.22
C LYS A 106 12.15 -7.20 16.30
N SER A 107 12.51 -7.41 17.56
CA SER A 107 11.68 -7.00 18.69
C SER A 107 11.76 -5.48 18.87
N VAL A 108 10.61 -4.82 19.03
CA VAL A 108 10.50 -3.37 19.24
C VAL A 108 9.50 -3.05 20.35
N GLY A 109 9.54 -1.83 20.87
CA GLY A 109 8.54 -1.31 21.78
C GLY A 109 7.20 -1.02 21.08
N LYS A 110 6.12 -0.96 21.87
CA LYS A 110 4.79 -0.56 21.39
C LYS A 110 4.62 0.95 21.51
N SER A 111 3.99 1.55 20.49
CA SER A 111 3.58 2.94 20.53
C SER A 111 2.25 3.12 19.77
N PHE A 112 1.70 4.33 19.80
CA PHE A 112 0.48 4.68 19.08
C PHE A 112 0.79 5.66 17.95
N ALA A 113 0.08 5.54 16.85
CA ALA A 113 0.22 6.45 15.72
C ALA A 113 -0.24 7.87 16.12
N PRO A 114 0.49 8.93 15.70
CA PRO A 114 0.04 10.31 15.89
C PRO A 114 -1.34 10.56 15.26
N ILE A 115 -2.08 11.54 15.80
CA ILE A 115 -3.46 11.81 15.38
C ILE A 115 -3.60 12.14 13.88
N HIS A 116 -2.57 12.74 13.29
CA HIS A 116 -2.56 13.13 11.87
C HIS A 116 -2.17 11.98 10.92
N VAL A 117 -1.82 10.83 11.45
CA VAL A 117 -1.47 9.64 10.67
C VAL A 117 -2.71 8.77 10.48
N PRO A 118 -3.05 8.36 9.26
CA PRO A 118 -4.15 7.45 9.02
C PRO A 118 -3.97 6.13 9.78
N LYS A 119 -4.95 5.78 10.61
CA LYS A 119 -4.90 4.54 11.41
C LYS A 119 -5.32 3.32 10.60
N ASN A 120 -6.28 3.49 9.70
CA ASN A 120 -6.70 2.43 8.78
C ASN A 120 -6.33 2.82 7.35
N GLN A 121 -5.38 2.14 6.77
CA GLN A 121 -4.96 2.25 5.37
C GLN A 121 -5.02 0.90 4.66
N SER A 122 -5.91 0.02 5.10
CA SER A 122 -6.15 -1.25 4.44
C SER A 122 -6.78 -1.06 3.07
N MET A 123 -6.44 -1.94 2.16
CA MET A 123 -6.85 -1.91 0.76
C MET A 123 -7.41 -3.26 0.34
N ASP A 124 -8.30 -3.27 -0.63
CA ASP A 124 -8.62 -4.49 -1.37
C ASP A 124 -7.52 -4.74 -2.41
N ILE A 125 -6.82 -5.85 -2.26
CA ILE A 125 -5.74 -6.28 -3.17
C ILE A 125 -6.17 -7.41 -4.12
N THR A 126 -7.48 -7.69 -4.20
CA THR A 126 -8.02 -8.82 -4.98
C THR A 126 -7.67 -8.71 -6.45
N LYS A 127 -7.71 -7.49 -7.03
CA LYS A 127 -7.35 -7.26 -8.43
C LYS A 127 -5.90 -7.68 -8.69
N MET A 128 -4.95 -7.21 -7.87
CA MET A 128 -3.54 -7.60 -7.99
C MET A 128 -3.37 -9.11 -7.84
N THR A 129 -3.94 -9.69 -6.78
CA THR A 129 -3.79 -11.13 -6.47
C THR A 129 -4.29 -12.01 -7.62
N LYS A 130 -5.45 -11.70 -8.20
CA LYS A 130 -5.95 -12.39 -9.38
C LYS A 130 -5.01 -12.24 -10.56
N SER A 131 -4.64 -11.00 -10.91
CA SER A 131 -3.80 -10.73 -12.08
C SER A 131 -2.42 -11.37 -12.04
N ILE A 132 -1.80 -11.53 -10.86
CA ILE A 132 -0.50 -12.20 -10.74
C ILE A 132 -0.59 -13.72 -10.66
N ASN A 133 -1.77 -14.28 -10.27
CA ASN A 133 -1.98 -15.71 -10.14
C ASN A 133 -2.70 -16.33 -11.36
N ASP A 134 -3.41 -15.53 -12.14
CA ASP A 134 -3.98 -16.00 -13.40
C ASP A 134 -2.82 -16.31 -14.37
N ASP A 135 -2.45 -17.60 -14.45
CA ASP A 135 -1.65 -18.05 -15.56
C ASP A 135 -2.48 -17.80 -16.81
N LYS A 136 -1.93 -17.00 -17.74
CA LYS A 136 -2.48 -16.96 -19.10
C LYS A 136 -2.25 -18.37 -19.63
N ASP A 137 -3.29 -19.21 -19.57
CA ASP A 137 -3.29 -20.44 -20.36
C ASP A 137 -3.04 -20.03 -21.80
N GLU A 138 -1.87 -20.41 -22.32
CA GLU A 138 -1.51 -20.29 -23.72
C GLU A 138 -2.37 -21.23 -24.58
#